data_d14457be3dbf39ee0ca69f503050ef0e
#
_entry.id   d14457be3dbf39ee0ca69f503050ef0e
#
_cell.length_a   1.000
_cell.length_b   1.000
_cell.length_c   1.000
_cell.angle_alpha   90.00
_cell.angle_beta   90.00
_cell.angle_gamma   90.00
#
_symmetry.space_group_name_H-M   'P 1'
#
loop_
_entity.id
_entity.type
_entity.pdbx_description
1 polymer ?
#
loop_
_entity_poly.entity_id
_entity_poly.type
_entity_poly.pdbx_seq_one_letter_code
_entity_poly.pdbx_strand_id
1 'polypeptide(L)'
;MPYFKDEQEVYDHLGRLFLDLLADEELAPKFRTANTIVQYRYHNPDSQITVKLIEAEEGQVDLGPTRLEPEVVMTMDADIAHRFWLGKVNVTVALARGQMKAKGPVAKILRLVPLTKPVFPRYRAQLEAAGRSDLAEV
;
A
#
# COMPACT_ATOMS: atom_id res chain seq x y z
N MET A 1 -7.01 1.26 19.53
CA MET A 1 -7.98 1.88 18.60
C MET A 1 -7.36 1.96 17.21
N PRO A 2 -8.05 1.49 16.17
CA PRO A 2 -7.55 1.63 14.80
C PRO A 2 -7.43 3.10 14.41
N TYR A 3 -6.44 3.41 13.57
CA TYR A 3 -6.28 4.77 13.04
C TYR A 3 -7.42 5.15 12.09
N PHE A 4 -7.89 4.17 11.29
CA PHE A 4 -9.01 4.37 10.36
C PHE A 4 -10.27 3.79 10.97
N LYS A 5 -11.35 4.57 10.97
CA LYS A 5 -12.60 4.14 11.60
C LYS A 5 -13.39 3.11 10.80
N ASP A 6 -13.22 3.10 9.45
CA ASP A 6 -13.93 2.20 8.55
C ASP A 6 -13.13 2.01 7.25
N GLU A 7 -13.63 1.11 6.38
CA GLU A 7 -12.97 0.84 5.11
C GLU A 7 -12.90 2.06 4.19
N GLN A 8 -13.88 2.95 4.30
CA GLN A 8 -13.88 4.15 3.45
C GLN A 8 -12.68 5.05 3.76
N GLU A 9 -12.33 5.20 5.04
CA GLU A 9 -11.12 5.95 5.42
C GLU A 9 -9.85 5.28 4.89
N VAL A 10 -9.79 3.96 4.90
CA VAL A 10 -8.66 3.24 4.30
C VAL A 10 -8.54 3.60 2.82
N TYR A 11 -9.66 3.60 2.11
CA TYR A 11 -9.65 3.91 0.67
C TYR A 11 -9.37 5.39 0.41
N ASP A 12 -9.86 6.28 1.26
CA ASP A 12 -9.63 7.72 1.13
C ASP A 12 -8.14 8.07 1.26
N HIS A 13 -7.40 7.33 2.05
CA HIS A 13 -5.99 7.64 2.34
C HIS A 13 -5.02 6.64 1.70
N LEU A 14 -5.10 5.37 2.03
CA LEU A 14 -4.22 4.37 1.40
C LEU A 14 -4.57 4.16 -0.07
N GLY A 15 -5.86 4.15 -0.40
CA GLY A 15 -6.30 4.04 -1.79
C GLY A 15 -5.80 5.22 -2.62
N ARG A 16 -5.92 6.43 -2.11
CA ARG A 16 -5.45 7.64 -2.77
C ARG A 16 -3.95 7.59 -3.02
N LEU A 17 -3.19 7.08 -2.05
CA LEU A 17 -1.75 6.92 -2.18
C LEU A 17 -1.40 6.07 -3.41
N PHE A 18 -2.06 4.92 -3.57
CA PHE A 18 -1.80 4.03 -4.70
C PHE A 18 -2.25 4.65 -6.02
N LEU A 19 -3.39 5.34 -6.03
CA LEU A 19 -3.86 6.03 -7.24
C LEU A 19 -2.86 7.10 -7.69
N ASP A 20 -2.37 7.91 -6.75
CA ASP A 20 -1.41 8.96 -7.06
C ASP A 20 -0.07 8.37 -7.49
N LEU A 21 0.35 7.27 -6.88
CA LEU A 21 1.59 6.58 -7.23
C LEU A 21 1.54 6.07 -8.67
N LEU A 22 0.43 5.48 -9.09
CA LEU A 22 0.29 4.97 -10.45
C LEU A 22 0.02 6.06 -11.48
N ALA A 23 -0.37 7.26 -11.04
CA ALA A 23 -0.51 8.43 -11.91
C ALA A 23 0.80 9.20 -12.06
N ASP A 24 1.82 8.91 -11.25
CA ASP A 24 3.10 9.60 -11.29
C ASP A 24 3.95 9.07 -12.44
N GLU A 25 4.32 9.94 -13.38
CA GLU A 25 5.03 9.57 -14.60
C GLU A 25 6.43 9.00 -14.33
N GLU A 26 7.05 9.39 -13.22
CA GLU A 26 8.39 8.91 -12.86
C GLU A 26 8.33 7.62 -12.05
N LEU A 27 7.44 7.55 -11.05
CA LEU A 27 7.39 6.42 -10.13
C LEU A 27 6.62 5.22 -10.69
N ALA A 28 5.53 5.45 -11.43
CA ALA A 28 4.70 4.34 -11.90
C ALA A 28 5.48 3.31 -12.71
N PRO A 29 6.32 3.71 -13.69
CA PRO A 29 7.12 2.73 -14.44
C PRO A 29 8.06 1.92 -13.55
N LYS A 30 8.63 2.56 -12.51
CA LYS A 30 9.53 1.87 -11.58
C LYS A 30 8.79 0.82 -10.75
N PHE A 31 7.59 1.15 -10.27
CA PHE A 31 6.78 0.18 -9.53
C PHE A 31 6.28 -0.95 -10.40
N ARG A 32 5.98 -0.69 -11.67
CA ARG A 32 5.55 -1.75 -12.59
C ARG A 32 6.64 -2.77 -12.91
N THR A 33 7.89 -2.48 -12.60
CA THR A 33 8.98 -3.46 -12.75
C THR A 33 8.80 -4.68 -11.85
N ALA A 34 7.92 -4.60 -10.83
CA ALA A 34 7.57 -5.75 -10.01
C ALA A 34 6.94 -6.86 -10.85
N ASN A 35 6.23 -6.48 -11.91
CA ASN A 35 5.61 -7.38 -12.87
C ASN A 35 4.69 -8.39 -12.19
N THR A 36 3.79 -7.89 -11.36
CA THR A 36 2.86 -8.70 -10.56
C THR A 36 1.57 -7.97 -10.29
N ILE A 37 0.59 -8.71 -9.80
CA ILE A 37 -0.64 -8.15 -9.23
C ILE A 37 -0.60 -8.48 -7.75
N VAL A 38 -0.61 -7.46 -6.90
CA VAL A 38 -0.57 -7.61 -5.46
C VAL A 38 -1.90 -7.19 -4.85
N GLN A 39 -2.39 -7.98 -3.90
CA GLN A 39 -3.56 -7.63 -3.13
C GLN A 39 -3.16 -7.43 -1.69
N TYR A 40 -3.49 -6.26 -1.16
CA TYR A 40 -3.32 -5.94 0.26
C TYR A 40 -4.65 -6.20 0.96
N ARG A 41 -4.67 -7.17 1.86
CA ARG A 41 -5.83 -7.48 2.70
C ARG A 41 -5.58 -6.93 4.09
N TYR A 42 -6.39 -5.98 4.47
CA TYR A 42 -6.24 -5.31 5.76
C TYR A 42 -7.28 -5.81 6.75
N HIS A 43 -6.90 -5.76 8.02
CA HIS A 43 -7.79 -5.95 9.16
C HIS A 43 -7.79 -4.68 10.00
N ASN A 44 -8.85 -4.49 10.77
CA ASN A 44 -9.01 -3.36 11.71
C ASN A 44 -8.80 -1.99 11.06
N PRO A 45 -9.65 -1.59 10.13
CA PRO A 45 -10.86 -2.25 9.64
C PRO A 45 -10.60 -3.21 8.47
N ASP A 46 -11.50 -4.17 8.29
CA ASP A 46 -11.46 -5.09 7.16
C ASP A 46 -11.64 -4.32 5.85
N SER A 47 -10.69 -4.49 4.94
CA SER A 47 -10.65 -3.76 3.69
C SER A 47 -9.62 -4.42 2.78
N GLN A 48 -9.64 -4.10 1.50
CA GLN A 48 -8.62 -4.61 0.59
C GLN A 48 -8.37 -3.66 -0.56
N ILE A 49 -7.13 -3.63 -1.02
CA ILE A 49 -6.71 -2.85 -2.19
C ILE A 49 -5.90 -3.78 -3.09
N THR A 50 -6.29 -3.87 -4.36
CA THR A 50 -5.57 -4.68 -5.34
C THR A 50 -4.90 -3.76 -6.34
N VAL A 51 -3.61 -3.99 -6.57
CA VAL A 51 -2.78 -3.13 -7.41
C VAL A 51 -2.14 -3.97 -8.52
N LYS A 52 -2.40 -3.60 -9.76
CA LYS A 52 -1.79 -4.23 -10.92
C LYS A 52 -0.52 -3.47 -11.29
N LEU A 53 0.62 -4.16 -11.20
CA LEU A 53 1.95 -3.62 -11.48
C LEU A 53 2.61 -4.48 -12.55
N ILE A 54 2.10 -4.42 -13.77
CA ILE A 54 2.61 -5.17 -14.92
C ILE A 54 3.38 -4.21 -15.83
N GLU A 55 4.62 -4.56 -16.15
CA GLU A 55 5.54 -3.68 -16.83
C GLU A 55 5.02 -3.19 -18.19
N ALA A 56 4.39 -4.07 -18.95
CA ALA A 56 3.90 -3.77 -20.31
C ALA A 56 2.47 -3.22 -20.34
N GLU A 57 1.84 -3.00 -19.19
CA GLU A 57 0.44 -2.59 -19.11
C GLU A 57 0.30 -1.36 -18.21
N GLU A 58 -0.81 -0.65 -18.38
CA GLU A 58 -1.14 0.43 -17.46
C GLU A 58 -1.41 -0.13 -16.06
N GLY A 59 -1.06 0.64 -15.04
CA GLY A 59 -1.38 0.29 -13.66
C GLY A 59 -2.88 0.39 -13.42
N GLN A 60 -3.35 -0.39 -12.45
CA GLN A 60 -4.75 -0.38 -12.03
C GLN A 60 -4.82 -0.54 -10.52
N VAL A 61 -5.69 0.21 -9.87
CA VAL A 61 -5.97 0.09 -8.44
C VAL A 61 -7.46 -0.17 -8.27
N ASP A 62 -7.79 -1.30 -7.63
CA ASP A 62 -9.17 -1.61 -7.29
C ASP A 62 -9.33 -1.51 -5.77
N LEU A 63 -10.28 -0.68 -5.34
CA LEU A 63 -10.60 -0.48 -3.93
C LEU A 63 -11.78 -1.39 -3.57
N GLY A 64 -11.55 -2.37 -2.70
CA GLY A 64 -12.57 -3.35 -2.35
C GLY A 64 -12.65 -4.49 -3.36
N PRO A 65 -13.86 -4.83 -3.88
CA PRO A 65 -14.02 -5.93 -4.82
C PRO A 65 -13.19 -5.75 -6.08
N THR A 66 -12.67 -6.85 -6.62
CA THR A 66 -11.81 -6.82 -7.81
C THR A 66 -12.05 -8.05 -8.67
N ARG A 67 -11.81 -7.89 -9.97
CA ARG A 67 -11.76 -9.00 -10.92
C ARG A 67 -10.32 -9.42 -11.22
N LEU A 68 -9.35 -8.65 -10.69
CA LEU A 68 -7.95 -9.00 -10.84
C LEU A 68 -7.63 -10.24 -10.01
N GLU A 69 -6.80 -11.12 -10.56
CA GLU A 69 -6.31 -12.30 -9.85
C GLU A 69 -4.95 -11.98 -9.25
N PRO A 70 -4.83 -11.82 -7.93
CA PRO A 70 -3.55 -11.48 -7.33
C PRO A 70 -2.57 -12.65 -7.36
N GLU A 71 -1.34 -12.36 -7.73
CA GLU A 71 -0.25 -13.30 -7.62
C GLU A 71 0.36 -13.28 -6.22
N VAL A 72 0.42 -12.09 -5.62
CA VAL A 72 0.93 -11.89 -4.26
C VAL A 72 -0.20 -11.36 -3.41
N VAL A 73 -0.38 -11.96 -2.24
CA VAL A 73 -1.36 -11.46 -1.25
C VAL A 73 -0.61 -11.09 0.02
N MET A 74 -0.73 -9.84 0.43
CA MET A 74 -0.16 -9.31 1.67
C MET A 74 -1.28 -9.06 2.66
N THR A 75 -1.16 -9.64 3.86
CA THR A 75 -2.17 -9.49 4.92
C THR A 75 -1.56 -8.78 6.12
N MET A 76 -2.24 -7.77 6.64
CA MET A 76 -1.78 -6.99 7.79
C MET A 76 -2.90 -6.12 8.33
N ASP A 77 -2.74 -5.63 9.56
CA ASP A 77 -3.62 -4.58 10.05
C ASP A 77 -3.42 -3.30 9.22
N ALA A 78 -4.51 -2.56 9.02
CA ALA A 78 -4.43 -1.29 8.29
C ALA A 78 -3.47 -0.31 8.97
N ASP A 79 -3.36 -0.36 10.30
CA ASP A 79 -2.43 0.48 11.06
C ASP A 79 -0.97 0.19 10.70
N ILE A 80 -0.64 -1.07 10.44
CA ILE A 80 0.73 -1.44 10.01
C ILE A 80 1.02 -0.86 8.63
N ALA A 81 0.07 -0.97 7.70
CA ALA A 81 0.22 -0.38 6.37
C ALA A 81 0.37 1.13 6.44
N HIS A 82 -0.43 1.79 7.26
CA HIS A 82 -0.37 3.24 7.45
C HIS A 82 1.01 3.66 7.97
N ARG A 83 1.50 2.99 9.01
CA ARG A 83 2.82 3.29 9.58
C ARG A 83 3.95 2.98 8.60
N PHE A 84 3.79 1.94 7.78
CA PHE A 84 4.78 1.65 6.74
C PHE A 84 4.93 2.85 5.79
N TRP A 85 3.82 3.38 5.31
CA TRP A 85 3.84 4.51 4.35
C TRP A 85 4.28 5.83 5.01
N LEU A 86 4.31 5.89 6.33
CA LEU A 86 4.95 6.98 7.06
C LEU A 86 6.44 6.74 7.31
N GLY A 87 6.98 5.60 6.84
CA GLY A 87 8.38 5.26 6.98
C GLY A 87 8.77 4.68 8.33
N LYS A 88 7.79 4.15 9.08
CA LYS A 88 7.99 3.70 10.48
C LYS A 88 7.98 2.18 10.65
N VAL A 89 7.88 1.42 9.58
CA VAL A 89 7.87 -0.05 9.64
C VAL A 89 8.91 -0.63 8.70
N ASN A 90 9.74 -1.52 9.23
CA ASN A 90 10.65 -2.31 8.43
C ASN A 90 9.92 -3.58 7.98
N VAL A 91 9.77 -3.77 6.67
CA VAL A 91 8.99 -4.88 6.10
C VAL A 91 9.58 -6.23 6.49
N THR A 92 10.91 -6.39 6.43
CA THR A 92 11.56 -7.65 6.78
C THR A 92 11.27 -8.03 8.23
N VAL A 93 11.35 -7.07 9.15
CA VAL A 93 11.06 -7.29 10.56
C VAL A 93 9.57 -7.60 10.76
N ALA A 94 8.69 -6.86 10.08
CA ALA A 94 7.25 -7.09 10.18
C ALA A 94 6.84 -8.49 9.71
N LEU A 95 7.46 -8.97 8.62
CA LEU A 95 7.24 -10.34 8.14
C LEU A 95 7.75 -11.36 9.15
N ALA A 96 8.94 -11.14 9.70
CA ALA A 96 9.52 -12.06 10.68
C ALA A 96 8.69 -12.15 11.96
N ARG A 97 8.06 -11.05 12.37
CA ARG A 97 7.21 -10.98 13.57
C ARG A 97 5.75 -11.38 13.33
N GLY A 98 5.37 -11.66 12.09
CA GLY A 98 3.98 -11.98 11.75
C GLY A 98 3.05 -10.78 11.71
N GLN A 99 3.57 -9.56 11.78
CA GLN A 99 2.77 -8.33 11.62
C GLN A 99 2.31 -8.16 10.18
N MET A 100 3.09 -8.68 9.24
CA MET A 100 2.71 -8.82 7.84
C MET A 100 2.85 -10.28 7.46
N LYS A 101 1.91 -10.78 6.66
CA LYS A 101 1.96 -12.12 6.10
C LYS A 101 1.89 -12.03 4.59
N ALA A 102 2.64 -12.88 3.90
CA ALA A 102 2.69 -12.86 2.45
C ALA A 102 2.44 -14.25 1.88
N LYS A 103 1.68 -14.31 0.80
CA LYS A 103 1.47 -15.50 -0.02
C LYS A 103 1.93 -15.19 -1.44
N GLY A 104 2.58 -16.16 -2.09
CA GLY A 104 3.09 -16.00 -3.44
C GLY A 104 4.52 -15.48 -3.47
N PRO A 105 5.00 -15.03 -4.64
CA PRO A 105 6.39 -14.61 -4.81
C PRO A 105 6.65 -13.23 -4.17
N VAL A 106 6.73 -13.20 -2.86
CA VAL A 106 6.91 -11.95 -2.09
C VAL A 106 8.17 -11.19 -2.49
N ALA A 107 9.18 -11.87 -3.05
CA ALA A 107 10.39 -11.22 -3.52
C ALA A 107 10.10 -10.11 -4.54
N LYS A 108 9.05 -10.26 -5.34
CA LYS A 108 8.65 -9.22 -6.31
C LYS A 108 8.23 -7.94 -5.61
N ILE A 109 7.61 -8.04 -4.43
CA ILE A 109 7.19 -6.89 -3.64
C ILE A 109 8.37 -6.31 -2.86
N LEU A 110 9.23 -7.17 -2.31
CA LEU A 110 10.39 -6.71 -1.54
C LEU A 110 11.35 -5.87 -2.40
N ARG A 111 11.43 -6.13 -3.70
CA ARG A 111 12.22 -5.31 -4.63
C ARG A 111 11.73 -3.86 -4.70
N LEU A 112 10.47 -3.62 -4.39
CA LEU A 112 9.87 -2.28 -4.44
C LEU A 112 10.18 -1.47 -3.19
N VAL A 113 10.60 -2.10 -2.09
CA VAL A 113 10.81 -1.42 -0.81
C VAL A 113 11.76 -0.21 -0.94
N PRO A 114 12.91 -0.31 -1.64
CA PRO A 114 13.77 0.87 -1.79
C PRO A 114 13.11 2.03 -2.54
N LEU A 115 12.13 1.73 -3.40
CA LEU A 115 11.42 2.74 -4.19
C LEU A 115 10.35 3.48 -3.37
N THR A 116 10.02 3.00 -2.18
CA THR A 116 8.95 3.60 -1.38
C THR A 116 9.40 4.86 -0.64
N LYS A 117 10.69 5.05 -0.42
CA LYS A 117 11.20 6.19 0.35
C LYS A 117 10.69 7.55 -0.14
N PRO A 118 10.72 7.87 -1.45
CA PRO A 118 10.21 9.16 -1.90
C PRO A 118 8.70 9.32 -1.73
N VAL A 119 7.98 8.22 -1.50
CA VAL A 119 6.52 8.26 -1.28
C VAL A 119 6.17 8.68 0.14
N PHE A 120 7.04 8.38 1.13
CA PHE A 120 6.74 8.65 2.54
C PHE A 120 6.41 10.13 2.80
N PRO A 121 7.24 11.11 2.38
CA PRO A 121 6.88 12.51 2.59
C PRO A 121 5.65 12.94 1.80
N ARG A 122 5.39 12.31 0.64
CA ARG A 122 4.19 12.60 -0.15
C ARG A 122 2.92 12.15 0.57
N TYR A 123 2.97 10.97 1.20
CA TYR A 123 1.83 10.47 1.97
C TYR A 123 1.55 11.38 3.16
N ARG A 124 2.59 11.81 3.88
CA ARG A 124 2.45 12.74 4.99
C ARG A 124 1.80 14.05 4.52
N ALA A 125 2.27 14.61 3.41
CA ALA A 125 1.71 15.84 2.85
C ALA A 125 0.25 15.64 2.42
N GLN A 126 -0.07 14.48 1.86
CA GLN A 126 -1.44 14.12 1.48
C GLN A 126 -2.39 14.14 2.68
N LEU A 127 -1.95 13.55 3.81
CA LEU A 127 -2.74 13.53 5.03
C LEU A 127 -2.94 14.94 5.60
N GLU A 128 -1.90 15.74 5.62
CA GLU A 128 -1.98 17.12 6.10
C GLU A 128 -2.93 17.95 5.23
N ALA A 129 -2.84 17.80 3.91
CA ALA A 129 -3.73 18.48 2.97
C ALA A 129 -5.18 18.06 3.12
N ALA A 130 -5.42 16.82 3.57
CA ALA A 130 -6.76 16.30 3.83
C ALA A 130 -7.30 16.70 5.20
N GLY A 131 -6.55 17.51 5.97
CA GLY A 131 -6.95 17.92 7.32
C GLY A 131 -6.79 16.80 8.36
N ARG A 132 -5.91 15.81 8.08
CA ARG A 132 -5.70 14.65 8.92
C ARG A 132 -4.27 14.61 9.48
N SER A 133 -3.85 15.75 10.06
CA SER A 133 -2.55 15.82 10.73
C SER A 133 -2.42 14.79 11.87
N ASP A 134 -3.55 14.42 12.47
CA ASP A 134 -3.61 13.36 13.47
C ASP A 134 -3.02 12.03 12.95
N LEU A 135 -3.34 11.68 11.69
CA LEU A 135 -2.82 10.48 11.05
C LEU A 135 -1.35 10.62 10.66
N ALA A 136 -0.91 11.83 10.35
CA ALA A 136 0.49 12.08 9.98
C ALA A 136 1.44 12.02 11.17
N GLU A 137 0.93 12.16 12.39
CA GLU A 137 1.72 12.26 13.62
C GLU A 137 1.82 10.95 14.42
N VAL A 138 1.25 9.86 13.94
CA VAL A 138 1.26 8.58 14.68
C VAL A 138 2.57 7.82 14.59
#